data_393366c2d58b56e3f51f328100a9f6f6
#
_entry.id   393366c2d58b56e3f51f328100a9f6f6
#
_cell.length_a   1.000
_cell.length_b   1.000
_cell.length_c   1.000
_cell.angle_alpha   90.00
_cell.angle_beta   90.00
_cell.angle_gamma   90.00
#
_symmetry.space_group_name_H-M   'P 1'
#
loop_
_entity.id
_entity.type
_entity.pdbx_description
1 polymer ?
#
loop_
_entity_poly.entity_id
_entity_poly.type
_entity_poly.pdbx_seq_one_letter_code
_entity_poly.pdbx_strand_id
1 'polypeptide(L)'
;DQVTKFFVMDNASSFATGIQILPIFDLVYVQNDGVSFGMFGGMPWWGLSALALLICAVLGVLLFRSDNRIEAVALGAIIGGALGNVVDRFRFQAVTDFLSFHIAGLYWPAFNLADVFVVCGVGVLLLYPVWDARRQA
;
A
#
# COMPACT_ATOMS: atom_id res chain seq x y z
N ASP A 1 -5.18 0.21 8.34
CA ASP A 1 -4.40 -0.88 7.76
C ASP A 1 -4.02 -1.94 8.79
N GLN A 2 -3.29 -1.61 9.89
CA GLN A 2 -2.81 -2.62 10.86
C GLN A 2 -3.93 -3.42 11.55
N VAL A 3 -5.09 -2.78 11.82
CA VAL A 3 -6.26 -3.47 12.40
C VAL A 3 -6.83 -4.50 11.43
N THR A 4 -6.95 -4.16 10.14
CA THR A 4 -7.46 -5.09 9.12
C THR A 4 -6.50 -6.25 8.88
N LYS A 5 -5.19 -5.99 8.84
CA LYS A 5 -4.15 -7.02 8.75
C LYS A 5 -4.20 -7.97 9.95
N PHE A 6 -4.31 -7.43 11.16
CA PHE A 6 -4.44 -8.24 12.38
C PHE A 6 -5.66 -9.17 12.30
N PHE A 7 -6.83 -8.64 11.89
CA PHE A 7 -8.04 -9.45 11.74
C PHE A 7 -7.88 -10.59 10.73
N VAL A 8 -7.26 -10.31 9.57
CA VAL A 8 -6.99 -11.31 8.54
C VAL A 8 -6.01 -12.38 9.04
N MET A 9 -4.97 -11.98 9.75
CA MET A 9 -3.97 -12.90 10.32
C MET A 9 -4.59 -13.79 11.42
N ASP A 10 -5.43 -13.23 12.29
CA ASP A 10 -6.12 -13.98 13.35
C ASP A 10 -7.10 -15.03 12.78
N ASN A 11 -7.60 -14.79 11.57
CA ASN A 11 -8.50 -15.68 10.84
C ASN A 11 -7.84 -16.32 9.60
N ALA A 12 -6.51 -16.45 9.58
CA ALA A 12 -5.74 -16.87 8.40
C ALA A 12 -6.23 -18.17 7.76
N SER A 13 -6.66 -19.17 8.56
CA SER A 13 -7.20 -20.44 8.04
C SER A 13 -8.45 -20.25 7.19
N SER A 14 -9.30 -19.29 7.53
CA SER A 14 -10.53 -18.98 6.78
C SER A 14 -10.24 -18.26 5.46
N PHE A 15 -9.16 -17.46 5.41
CA PHE A 15 -8.76 -16.70 4.23
C PHE A 15 -7.74 -17.43 3.34
N ALA A 16 -7.17 -18.57 3.80
CA ALA A 16 -6.14 -19.30 3.06
C ALA A 16 -6.63 -19.85 1.71
N THR A 17 -7.91 -20.23 1.61
CA THR A 17 -8.53 -20.71 0.36
C THR A 17 -9.16 -19.60 -0.46
N GLY A 18 -9.14 -18.36 0.05
CA GLY A 18 -9.86 -17.23 -0.51
C GLY A 18 -11.37 -17.26 -0.21
N ILE A 19 -11.93 -16.13 0.14
CA ILE A 19 -13.37 -15.93 0.29
C ILE A 19 -13.83 -15.02 -0.82
N GLN A 20 -14.61 -15.53 -1.76
CA GLN A 20 -15.17 -14.74 -2.84
C GLN A 20 -16.26 -13.81 -2.29
N ILE A 21 -16.04 -12.51 -2.40
CA ILE A 21 -16.97 -11.45 -1.98
C ILE A 21 -17.79 -10.98 -3.18
N LEU A 22 -17.13 -10.81 -4.33
CA LEU A 22 -17.74 -10.41 -5.59
C LEU A 22 -17.19 -11.29 -6.74
N PRO A 23 -17.83 -11.33 -7.90
CA PRO A 23 -17.36 -12.12 -9.05
C PRO A 23 -15.93 -11.80 -9.53
N ILE A 24 -15.38 -10.66 -9.11
CA ILE A 24 -14.07 -10.16 -9.51
C ILE A 24 -13.18 -9.82 -8.30
N PHE A 25 -13.60 -10.17 -7.06
CA PHE A 25 -12.92 -9.74 -5.84
C PHE A 25 -13.01 -10.79 -4.74
N ASP A 26 -11.85 -11.19 -4.25
CA ASP A 26 -11.67 -12.15 -3.16
C ASP A 26 -10.94 -11.51 -1.97
N LEU A 27 -11.27 -11.97 -0.77
CA LEU A 27 -10.42 -11.81 0.41
C LEU A 27 -9.54 -13.04 0.55
N VAL A 28 -8.23 -12.82 0.63
CA VAL A 28 -7.22 -13.88 0.72
C VAL A 28 -6.28 -13.62 1.90
N TYR A 29 -5.45 -14.58 2.26
CA TYR A 29 -4.33 -14.38 3.16
C TYR A 29 -3.04 -14.74 2.43
N VAL A 30 -2.23 -13.73 2.15
CA VAL A 30 -0.94 -13.87 1.46
C VAL A 30 0.13 -13.17 2.27
N GLN A 31 1.23 -13.87 2.54
CA GLN A 31 2.45 -13.26 3.08
C GLN A 31 3.38 -12.93 1.91
N ASN A 32 3.60 -11.63 1.68
CA ASN A 32 4.42 -11.10 0.60
C ASN A 32 5.80 -10.72 1.13
N ASP A 33 6.81 -11.52 0.83
CA ASP A 33 8.21 -11.32 1.26
C ASP A 33 8.99 -10.36 0.33
N GLY A 34 8.39 -9.93 -0.77
CA GLY A 34 8.99 -9.05 -1.76
C GLY A 34 8.22 -7.76 -2.01
N VAL A 35 8.21 -7.36 -3.28
CA VAL A 35 7.38 -6.30 -3.84
C VAL A 35 6.49 -6.92 -4.91
N SER A 36 5.26 -6.41 -5.04
CA SER A 36 4.31 -6.85 -6.07
C SER A 36 4.98 -6.88 -7.46
N PHE A 37 4.61 -7.87 -8.27
CA PHE A 37 5.16 -8.13 -9.61
C PHE A 37 6.61 -8.65 -9.66
N GLY A 38 7.18 -9.15 -8.55
CA GLY A 38 8.54 -9.68 -8.53
C GLY A 38 9.63 -8.62 -8.75
N MET A 39 9.28 -7.34 -8.74
CA MET A 39 10.25 -6.25 -8.74
C MET A 39 11.07 -6.30 -7.46
N PHE A 40 12.39 -6.12 -7.58
CA PHE A 40 13.34 -6.27 -6.48
C PHE A 40 13.35 -7.69 -5.86
N GLY A 41 12.98 -8.72 -6.62
CA GLY A 41 13.10 -10.12 -6.20
C GLY A 41 14.53 -10.40 -5.74
N GLY A 42 14.68 -10.92 -4.51
CA GLY A 42 15.97 -11.14 -3.86
C GLY A 42 16.44 -9.99 -2.95
N MET A 43 15.78 -8.82 -2.92
CA MET A 43 16.08 -7.81 -1.92
C MET A 43 15.53 -8.25 -0.56
N PRO A 44 16.36 -8.30 0.50
CA PRO A 44 15.90 -8.72 1.82
C PRO A 44 14.91 -7.71 2.40
N TRP A 45 14.02 -8.17 3.29
CA TRP A 45 12.97 -7.36 3.91
C TRP A 45 13.48 -6.07 4.56
N TRP A 46 14.68 -6.09 5.16
CA TRP A 46 15.31 -4.92 5.76
C TRP A 46 15.75 -3.89 4.71
N GLY A 47 16.18 -4.35 3.52
CA GLY A 47 16.51 -3.46 2.40
C GLY A 47 15.29 -2.71 1.88
N LEU A 48 14.17 -3.43 1.69
CA LEU A 48 12.88 -2.83 1.33
C LEU A 48 12.38 -1.85 2.40
N SER A 49 12.55 -2.20 3.67
CA SER A 49 12.19 -1.32 4.79
C SER A 49 13.04 -0.06 4.83
N ALA A 50 14.36 -0.18 4.64
CA ALA A 50 15.26 0.96 4.60
C ALA A 50 14.93 1.92 3.43
N LEU A 51 14.64 1.38 2.25
CA LEU A 51 14.21 2.17 1.09
C LEU A 51 12.89 2.91 1.38
N ALA A 52 11.90 2.22 1.95
CA ALA A 52 10.62 2.82 2.32
C ALA A 52 10.81 3.94 3.35
N LEU A 53 11.64 3.74 4.38
CA LEU A 53 11.94 4.77 5.39
C LEU A 53 12.66 5.97 4.78
N LEU A 54 13.59 5.76 3.85
CA LEU A 54 14.26 6.85 3.13
C LEU A 54 13.25 7.68 2.33
N ILE A 55 12.35 7.02 1.60
CA ILE A 55 11.27 7.69 0.87
C ILE A 55 10.37 8.45 1.84
N CYS A 56 9.97 7.86 2.95
CA CYS A 56 9.17 8.53 3.99
C CYS A 56 9.86 9.77 4.56
N ALA A 57 11.18 9.73 4.75
CA ALA A 57 11.95 10.88 5.23
C ALA A 57 11.90 12.04 4.22
N VAL A 58 12.10 11.74 2.92
CA VAL A 58 12.00 12.76 1.85
C VAL A 58 10.57 13.33 1.78
N LEU A 59 9.55 12.47 1.76
CA LEU A 59 8.16 12.92 1.74
C LEU A 59 7.78 13.69 3.01
N GLY A 60 8.36 13.34 4.16
CA GLY A 60 8.20 14.09 5.41
C GLY A 60 8.71 15.51 5.30
N VAL A 61 9.88 15.75 4.68
CA VAL A 61 10.38 17.09 4.41
C VAL A 61 9.43 17.86 3.50
N LEU A 62 8.87 17.23 2.46
CA LEU A 62 7.89 17.87 1.57
C LEU A 62 6.60 18.19 2.34
N LEU A 63 6.12 17.28 3.19
CA LEU A 63 4.94 17.49 4.03
C LEU A 63 5.10 18.71 4.94
N PHE A 64 6.26 18.88 5.60
CA PHE A 64 6.53 20.03 6.46
C PHE A 64 6.65 21.35 5.69
N ARG A 65 6.89 21.31 4.38
CA ARG A 65 7.00 22.49 3.50
C ARG A 65 5.73 22.79 2.72
N SER A 66 4.75 21.88 2.75
CA SER A 66 3.51 22.03 1.99
C SER A 66 2.55 22.98 2.71
N ASP A 67 2.15 24.07 2.04
CA ASP A 67 1.08 24.97 2.48
C ASP A 67 -0.30 24.52 1.97
N ASN A 68 -0.34 23.54 1.08
CA ASN A 68 -1.57 23.03 0.48
C ASN A 68 -2.11 21.82 1.27
N ARG A 69 -3.32 21.94 1.81
CA ARG A 69 -3.95 20.90 2.62
C ARG A 69 -4.16 19.59 1.86
N ILE A 70 -4.51 19.64 0.57
CA ILE A 70 -4.75 18.45 -0.25
C ILE A 70 -3.43 17.71 -0.47
N GLU A 71 -2.36 18.43 -0.79
CA GLU A 71 -1.02 17.89 -0.91
C GLU A 71 -0.54 17.28 0.42
N ALA A 72 -0.73 17.99 1.53
CA ALA A 72 -0.35 17.49 2.86
C ALA A 72 -1.09 16.20 3.24
N VAL A 73 -2.40 16.10 2.95
CA VAL A 73 -3.18 14.87 3.17
C VAL A 73 -2.67 13.72 2.29
N ALA A 74 -2.38 14.01 1.03
CA ALA A 74 -1.86 13.00 0.10
C ALA A 74 -0.48 12.49 0.53
N LEU A 75 0.45 13.38 0.90
CA LEU A 75 1.76 13.02 1.44
C LEU A 75 1.63 12.20 2.74
N GLY A 76 0.75 12.62 3.65
CA GLY A 76 0.45 11.89 4.88
C GLY A 76 -0.10 10.48 4.62
N ALA A 77 -0.97 10.32 3.62
CA ALA A 77 -1.50 9.02 3.22
C ALA A 77 -0.40 8.08 2.69
N ILE A 78 0.51 8.59 1.85
CA ILE A 78 1.64 7.82 1.33
C ILE A 78 2.56 7.39 2.47
N ILE A 79 2.94 8.33 3.34
CA ILE A 79 3.84 8.04 4.47
C ILE A 79 3.18 7.01 5.40
N GLY A 80 1.91 7.20 5.77
CA GLY A 80 1.18 6.28 6.64
C GLY A 80 1.06 4.87 6.07
N GLY A 81 0.76 4.75 4.76
CA GLY A 81 0.73 3.47 4.05
C GLY A 81 2.10 2.80 4.02
N ALA A 82 3.15 3.53 3.61
CA ALA A 82 4.50 2.98 3.57
C ALA A 82 4.99 2.51 4.95
N LEU A 83 4.74 3.28 6.01
CA LEU A 83 5.07 2.90 7.38
C LEU A 83 4.27 1.68 7.85
N GLY A 84 3.00 1.53 7.44
CA GLY A 84 2.20 0.33 7.71
C GLY A 84 2.88 -0.94 7.19
N ASN A 85 3.36 -0.90 5.95
CA ASN A 85 4.09 -2.03 5.35
C ASN A 85 5.51 -2.23 5.96
N VAL A 86 6.14 -1.16 6.45
CA VAL A 86 7.41 -1.26 7.20
C VAL A 86 7.18 -1.98 8.52
N VAL A 87 6.13 -1.65 9.27
CA VAL A 87 5.79 -2.33 10.54
C VAL A 87 5.62 -3.83 10.34
N ASP A 88 4.91 -4.25 9.28
CA ASP A 88 4.76 -5.68 8.97
C ASP A 88 6.11 -6.36 8.73
N ARG A 89 6.98 -5.75 7.92
CA ARG A 89 8.31 -6.29 7.61
C ARG A 89 9.19 -6.45 8.85
N PHE A 90 9.13 -5.51 9.79
CA PHE A 90 9.85 -5.63 11.06
C PHE A 90 9.30 -6.73 11.97
N ARG A 91 7.99 -7.00 11.91
CA ARG A 91 7.34 -8.01 12.76
C ARG A 91 7.37 -9.41 12.17
N PHE A 92 7.19 -9.52 10.84
CA PHE A 92 6.92 -10.79 10.17
C PHE A 92 7.91 -11.09 9.03
N GLN A 93 8.83 -10.17 8.72
CA GLN A 93 9.75 -10.22 7.57
C GLN A 93 9.03 -10.28 6.20
N ALA A 94 7.74 -10.02 6.20
CA ALA A 94 6.85 -10.03 5.06
C ALA A 94 5.73 -9.00 5.26
N VAL A 95 4.97 -8.70 4.22
CA VAL A 95 3.77 -7.85 4.28
C VAL A 95 2.54 -8.73 4.15
N THR A 96 1.53 -8.46 4.97
CA THR A 96 0.24 -9.16 4.89
C THR A 96 -0.65 -8.49 3.85
N ASP A 97 -0.91 -9.22 2.74
CA ASP A 97 -1.80 -8.82 1.66
C ASP A 97 -3.08 -9.63 1.70
N PHE A 98 -4.24 -8.99 1.47
CA PHE A 98 -5.52 -9.65 1.67
C PHE A 98 -6.62 -9.25 0.68
N LEU A 99 -6.38 -8.28 -0.19
CA LEU A 99 -7.29 -7.86 -1.26
C LEU A 99 -6.79 -8.46 -2.58
N SER A 100 -7.62 -9.24 -3.25
CA SER A 100 -7.29 -9.86 -4.54
C SER A 100 -8.36 -9.57 -5.56
N PHE A 101 -7.98 -8.96 -6.68
CA PHE A 101 -8.86 -8.78 -7.82
C PHE A 101 -8.53 -9.80 -8.92
N HIS A 102 -9.56 -10.25 -9.62
CA HIS A 102 -9.39 -11.14 -10.77
C HIS A 102 -10.48 -10.91 -11.83
N ILE A 103 -10.13 -11.10 -13.09
CA ILE A 103 -11.06 -11.04 -14.22
C ILE A 103 -10.71 -12.17 -15.18
N ALA A 104 -11.69 -13.00 -15.53
CA ALA A 104 -11.55 -14.10 -16.48
C ALA A 104 -10.37 -15.05 -16.18
N GLY A 105 -10.10 -15.33 -14.90
CA GLY A 105 -9.00 -16.21 -14.46
C GLY A 105 -7.63 -15.55 -14.39
N LEU A 106 -7.52 -14.26 -14.71
CA LEU A 106 -6.31 -13.46 -14.51
C LEU A 106 -6.39 -12.78 -13.15
N TYR A 107 -5.44 -13.08 -12.28
CA TYR A 107 -5.34 -12.52 -10.94
C TYR A 107 -4.36 -11.35 -10.91
N TRP A 108 -4.83 -10.22 -10.35
CA TRP A 108 -3.94 -9.14 -9.93
C TRP A 108 -3.20 -9.58 -8.66
N PRO A 109 -1.92 -9.24 -8.48
CA PRO A 109 -1.22 -9.52 -7.24
C PRO A 109 -2.00 -9.00 -6.04
N ALA A 110 -2.09 -9.81 -4.98
CA ALA A 110 -2.76 -9.40 -3.77
C ALA A 110 -2.10 -8.14 -3.18
N PHE A 111 -2.87 -7.30 -2.51
CA PHE A 111 -2.43 -6.06 -1.90
C PHE A 111 -3.22 -5.79 -0.61
N ASN A 112 -2.91 -4.71 0.08
CA ASN A 112 -3.53 -4.34 1.35
C ASN A 112 -3.97 -2.87 1.37
N LEU A 113 -4.56 -2.39 2.48
CA LEU A 113 -5.02 -1.01 2.57
C LEU A 113 -3.87 0.01 2.62
N ALA A 114 -2.68 -0.35 3.10
CA ALA A 114 -1.52 0.53 3.05
C ALA A 114 -1.15 0.85 1.59
N ASP A 115 -1.20 -0.14 0.70
CA ASP A 115 -0.94 0.05 -0.73
C ASP A 115 -2.01 0.94 -1.38
N VAL A 116 -3.29 0.79 -0.97
CA VAL A 116 -4.37 1.68 -1.42
C VAL A 116 -4.07 3.13 -1.04
N PHE A 117 -3.65 3.39 0.22
CA PHE A 117 -3.29 4.74 0.65
C PHE A 117 -2.10 5.31 -0.11
N VAL A 118 -1.08 4.48 -0.38
CA VAL A 118 0.08 4.91 -1.19
C VAL A 118 -0.36 5.27 -2.60
N VAL A 119 -1.09 4.37 -3.28
CA VAL A 119 -1.51 4.58 -4.69
C VAL A 119 -2.46 5.78 -4.81
N CYS A 120 -3.45 5.89 -3.92
CA CYS A 120 -4.38 7.03 -3.91
C CYS A 120 -3.66 8.34 -3.62
N GLY A 121 -2.74 8.35 -2.64
CA GLY A 121 -1.95 9.52 -2.31
C GLY A 121 -1.08 10.00 -3.49
N VAL A 122 -0.38 9.07 -4.16
CA VAL A 122 0.39 9.38 -5.37
C VAL A 122 -0.53 9.90 -6.48
N GLY A 123 -1.69 9.26 -6.69
CA GLY A 123 -2.68 9.72 -7.66
C GLY A 123 -3.13 11.16 -7.41
N VAL A 124 -3.41 11.51 -6.14
CA VAL A 124 -3.76 12.90 -5.77
C VAL A 124 -2.62 13.85 -6.05
N LEU A 125 -1.38 13.53 -5.67
CA LEU A 125 -0.22 14.41 -5.91
C LEU A 125 0.03 14.67 -7.40
N LEU A 126 -0.22 13.69 -8.27
CA LEU A 126 -0.01 13.84 -9.71
C LEU A 126 -1.17 14.57 -10.41
N LEU A 127 -2.41 14.31 -10.00
CA LEU A 127 -3.60 14.82 -10.71
C LEU A 127 -4.07 16.17 -10.19
N TYR A 128 -3.89 16.45 -8.90
CA TYR A 128 -4.37 17.67 -8.29
C TYR A 128 -3.76 18.95 -8.92
N PRO A 129 -2.44 19.06 -9.17
CA PRO A 129 -1.88 20.25 -9.81
C PRO A 129 -2.42 20.50 -11.22
N VAL A 130 -2.66 19.43 -11.99
CA VAL A 130 -3.24 19.54 -13.34
C VAL A 130 -4.69 20.02 -13.29
N TRP A 131 -5.45 19.53 -12.33
CA TRP A 131 -6.84 19.93 -12.14
C TRP A 131 -6.95 21.38 -11.62
N ASP A 132 -6.11 21.79 -10.68
CA ASP A 132 -6.08 23.14 -10.13
C ASP A 132 -5.69 24.18 -11.19
N ALA A 133 -4.66 23.91 -11.99
CA ALA A 133 -4.24 24.76 -13.11
C ALA A 133 -5.37 24.99 -14.12
N ARG A 134 -6.21 23.97 -14.38
CA ARG A 134 -7.38 24.11 -15.29
C ARG A 134 -8.50 24.96 -14.72
N ARG A 135 -8.59 25.11 -13.41
CA ARG A 135 -9.60 25.95 -12.75
C ARG A 135 -9.22 27.42 -12.74
N GLN A 136 -7.93 27.71 -12.86
CA GLN A 136 -7.41 29.08 -12.84
C GLN A 136 -7.25 29.69 -14.26
N ALA A 137 -7.41 28.86 -15.30
CA ALA A 137 -7.42 29.26 -16.71
C ALA A 137 -8.84 29.56 -17.22
#